data_673d6a0aae1de5ee3010bdce30da6210
#
_entry.id   673d6a0aae1de5ee3010bdce30da6210
#
_cell.length_a   1.000
_cell.length_b   1.000
_cell.length_c   1.000
_cell.angle_alpha   90.00
_cell.angle_beta   90.00
_cell.angle_gamma   90.00
#
_symmetry.space_group_name_H-M   'P 1'
#
loop_
_entity.id
_entity.type
_entity.pdbx_description
1 polymer ?
#
loop_
_entity_poly.entity_id
_entity_poly.type
_entity_poly.pdbx_seq_one_letter_code
_entity_poly.pdbx_strand_id
1 'polypeptide(L)'
;ACGRGLCGREGFELLEAARGLALIEAPFVPVRTIFFDQRIVRGSQVVLLGAGMDARAFRLQWPTGARVFEVDLPEVLALKEQRLGGVAPRCIRVPVPANLTGNWVVALESEGFRPELPSVWVLEGLLLYLDESLVKSLLAQVDALSAAGSTLLADVIGWTMLWMPQLQPLHDFVRELGAPWRFGTDEPEELFEPLGWEVTAYDLGTVAAEAGRWAWPVVPRVIPGMPRSFLVEAMKPAGRRAFEDVLE
;
A
#
# COMPACT_ATOMS: atom_id res chain seq x y z
N ALA A 1 14.81 0.97 14.32
CA ALA A 1 16.23 0.67 13.96
C ALA A 1 16.34 -0.02 12.59
N CYS A 2 15.49 -0.99 12.27
CA CYS A 2 15.56 -1.77 11.03
C CYS A 2 15.35 -0.91 9.76
N GLY A 3 14.41 0.04 9.77
CA GLY A 3 14.09 0.86 8.60
C GLY A 3 15.23 1.79 8.15
N ARG A 4 15.99 2.36 9.09
CA ARG A 4 17.15 3.22 8.74
C ARG A 4 18.29 2.45 8.08
N GLY A 5 18.51 1.20 8.50
CA GLY A 5 19.52 0.33 7.90
C GLY A 5 19.17 -0.08 6.47
N LEU A 6 17.90 -0.34 6.18
CA LEU A 6 17.42 -0.75 4.86
C LEU A 6 17.45 0.38 3.84
N CYS A 7 17.10 1.62 4.19
CA CYS A 7 17.19 2.75 3.27
C CYS A 7 18.64 3.11 2.88
N GLY A 8 19.59 2.84 3.76
CA GLY A 8 20.99 3.31 3.58
C GLY A 8 21.10 4.84 3.66
N ARG A 9 22.34 5.34 3.55
CA ARG A 9 22.61 6.80 3.63
C ARG A 9 21.98 7.56 2.47
N GLU A 10 22.16 7.08 1.25
CA GLU A 10 21.62 7.73 0.04
C GLU A 10 20.07 7.79 0.05
N GLY A 11 19.40 6.69 0.40
CA GLY A 11 17.94 6.68 0.49
C GLY A 11 17.44 7.62 1.58
N PHE A 12 18.19 7.80 2.67
CA PHE A 12 17.84 8.75 3.71
C PHE A 12 18.02 10.20 3.25
N GLU A 13 19.10 10.51 2.54
CA GLU A 13 19.37 11.82 1.95
C GLU A 13 18.28 12.22 0.93
N LEU A 14 17.86 11.28 0.08
CA LEU A 14 16.73 11.48 -0.86
C LEU A 14 15.42 11.75 -0.14
N LEU A 15 15.14 11.02 0.94
CA LEU A 15 13.93 11.23 1.74
C LEU A 15 13.91 12.62 2.40
N GLU A 16 15.03 13.07 2.95
CA GLU A 16 15.16 14.41 3.53
C GLU A 16 15.04 15.50 2.47
N ALA A 17 15.61 15.30 1.28
CA ALA A 17 15.46 16.21 0.15
C ALA A 17 14.00 16.33 -0.28
N ALA A 18 13.29 15.21 -0.47
CA ALA A 18 11.86 15.20 -0.80
C ALA A 18 11.00 15.89 0.30
N ARG A 19 11.36 15.66 1.57
CA ARG A 19 10.68 16.30 2.70
C ARG A 19 10.83 17.82 2.70
N GLY A 20 12.00 18.33 2.32
CA GLY A 20 12.25 19.77 2.19
C GLY A 20 11.45 20.43 1.06
N LEU A 21 10.93 19.66 0.10
CA LEU A 21 10.10 20.12 -1.00
C LEU A 21 8.58 20.00 -0.71
N ALA A 22 8.20 19.35 0.39
CA ALA A 22 6.81 19.20 0.78
C ALA A 22 6.21 20.53 1.24
N LEU A 23 4.93 20.76 0.91
CA LEU A 23 4.20 22.01 1.28
C LEU A 23 4.08 22.21 2.79
N ILE A 24 3.97 21.11 3.50
CA ILE A 24 3.85 21.09 4.95
C ILE A 24 4.65 19.89 5.48
N GLU A 25 5.17 20.03 6.67
CA GLU A 25 5.81 18.91 7.37
C GLU A 25 4.76 17.94 7.93
N ALA A 26 3.96 17.39 7.01
CA ALA A 26 2.89 16.47 7.39
C ALA A 26 3.48 15.12 7.85
N PRO A 27 2.95 14.53 8.92
CA PRO A 27 3.40 13.22 9.43
C PRO A 27 2.87 12.05 8.56
N PHE A 28 2.92 12.21 7.23
CA PHE A 28 2.35 11.26 6.27
C PHE A 28 2.88 9.84 6.50
N VAL A 29 4.20 9.65 6.40
CA VAL A 29 4.81 8.33 6.50
C VAL A 29 4.59 7.67 7.88
N PRO A 30 4.80 8.36 9.01
CA PRO A 30 4.52 7.77 10.33
C PRO A 30 3.06 7.39 10.53
N VAL A 31 2.11 8.22 10.12
CA VAL A 31 0.67 7.94 10.27
C VAL A 31 0.25 6.76 9.41
N ARG A 32 0.64 6.75 8.13
CA ARG A 32 0.43 5.63 7.21
C ARG A 32 1.00 4.32 7.78
N THR A 33 2.23 4.36 8.25
CA THR A 33 2.89 3.19 8.83
C THR A 33 2.10 2.62 10.01
N ILE A 34 1.67 3.47 10.96
CA ILE A 34 0.90 3.05 12.13
C ILE A 34 -0.45 2.46 11.70
N PHE A 35 -1.12 3.10 10.76
CA PHE A 35 -2.42 2.66 10.25
C PHE A 35 -2.33 1.25 9.65
N PHE A 36 -1.33 1.00 8.81
CA PHE A 36 -1.15 -0.31 8.18
C PHE A 36 -0.65 -1.36 9.16
N ASP A 37 0.28 -1.01 10.06
CA ASP A 37 0.81 -1.95 11.04
C ASP A 37 -0.27 -2.57 11.93
N GLN A 38 -1.27 -1.78 12.32
CA GLN A 38 -2.38 -2.25 13.16
C GLN A 38 -3.32 -3.22 12.44
N ARG A 39 -3.34 -3.20 11.11
CA ARG A 39 -4.27 -3.96 10.26
C ARG A 39 -3.64 -5.20 9.65
N ILE A 40 -2.41 -5.09 9.20
CA ILE A 40 -1.69 -6.15 8.49
C ILE A 40 -1.47 -7.42 9.32
N VAL A 41 -1.26 -7.27 10.61
CA VAL A 41 -0.97 -8.40 11.53
C VAL A 41 -2.17 -9.31 11.80
N ARG A 42 -3.34 -8.97 11.26
CA ARG A 42 -4.56 -9.80 11.37
C ARG A 42 -4.56 -10.97 10.38
N GLY A 43 -3.72 -10.90 9.34
CA GLY A 43 -3.66 -11.91 8.29
C GLY A 43 -2.68 -13.04 8.59
N SER A 44 -3.07 -14.28 8.25
CA SER A 44 -2.16 -15.43 8.19
C SER A 44 -1.43 -15.52 6.85
N GLN A 45 -1.98 -14.92 5.80
CA GLN A 45 -1.41 -14.77 4.47
C GLN A 45 -1.45 -13.30 4.05
N VAL A 46 -0.28 -12.71 3.84
CA VAL A 46 -0.10 -11.28 3.56
C VAL A 46 0.72 -11.12 2.31
N VAL A 47 0.30 -10.23 1.41
CA VAL A 47 1.03 -9.93 0.17
C VAL A 47 1.33 -8.42 0.13
N LEU A 48 2.61 -8.09 0.06
CA LEU A 48 3.10 -6.73 -0.13
C LEU A 48 3.42 -6.56 -1.63
N LEU A 49 2.59 -5.80 -2.35
CA LEU A 49 2.84 -5.46 -3.76
C LEU A 49 3.68 -4.19 -3.84
N GLY A 50 4.82 -4.26 -4.52
CA GLY A 50 5.84 -3.21 -4.47
C GLY A 50 6.48 -3.12 -3.08
N ALA A 51 6.94 -4.26 -2.56
CA ALA A 51 7.39 -4.40 -1.18
C ALA A 51 8.60 -3.52 -0.81
N GLY A 52 9.41 -3.10 -1.79
CA GLY A 52 10.54 -2.20 -1.56
C GLY A 52 11.38 -2.59 -0.35
N MET A 53 11.68 -1.59 0.47
CA MET A 53 12.41 -1.75 1.73
C MET A 53 11.49 -1.93 2.94
N ASP A 54 10.28 -2.51 2.75
CA ASP A 54 9.39 -2.82 3.88
C ASP A 54 10.10 -3.71 4.90
N ALA A 55 10.02 -3.34 6.17
CA ALA A 55 10.67 -4.03 7.27
C ALA A 55 9.69 -4.77 8.20
N ARG A 56 8.40 -4.86 7.83
CA ARG A 56 7.36 -5.44 8.69
C ARG A 56 7.59 -6.89 9.01
N ALA A 57 8.08 -7.67 8.05
CA ALA A 57 8.46 -9.07 8.28
C ALA A 57 9.50 -9.25 9.41
N PHE A 58 10.30 -8.21 9.69
CA PHE A 58 11.39 -8.24 10.67
C PHE A 58 11.07 -7.50 11.99
N ARG A 59 10.04 -6.66 12.02
CA ARG A 59 9.76 -5.80 13.19
C ARG A 59 8.42 -6.03 13.87
N LEU A 60 7.41 -6.52 13.15
CA LEU A 60 6.10 -6.77 13.72
C LEU A 60 6.02 -8.13 14.43
N GLN A 61 5.04 -8.26 15.31
CA GLN A 61 4.66 -9.54 15.90
C GLN A 61 3.60 -10.16 14.98
N TRP A 62 3.92 -11.31 14.41
CA TRP A 62 3.06 -12.03 13.50
C TRP A 62 2.38 -13.22 14.18
N PRO A 63 1.18 -13.61 13.75
CA PRO A 63 0.59 -14.89 14.15
C PRO A 63 1.53 -16.06 13.79
N THR A 64 1.49 -17.11 14.58
CA THR A 64 2.28 -18.32 14.31
C THR A 64 1.94 -18.88 12.94
N GLY A 65 2.96 -19.11 12.11
CA GLY A 65 2.80 -19.62 10.76
C GLY A 65 2.38 -18.58 9.70
N ALA A 66 2.29 -17.30 10.08
CA ALA A 66 1.98 -16.24 9.11
C ALA A 66 3.00 -16.21 7.97
N ARG A 67 2.51 -16.15 6.73
CA ARG A 67 3.30 -16.03 5.51
C ARG A 67 3.21 -14.61 4.97
N VAL A 68 4.35 -13.98 4.73
CA VAL A 68 4.44 -12.64 4.17
C VAL A 68 5.17 -12.72 2.84
N PHE A 69 4.43 -12.56 1.74
CA PHE A 69 4.94 -12.53 0.38
C PHE A 69 5.34 -11.10 0.04
N GLU A 70 6.58 -10.92 -0.37
CA GLU A 70 7.13 -9.62 -0.80
C GLU A 70 7.32 -9.65 -2.31
N VAL A 71 6.38 -9.07 -3.06
CA VAL A 71 6.43 -8.99 -4.53
C VAL A 71 7.10 -7.68 -4.91
N ASP A 72 8.24 -7.76 -5.61
CA ASP A 72 8.94 -6.60 -6.16
C ASP A 72 9.90 -7.02 -7.26
N LEU A 73 10.50 -6.05 -7.93
CA LEU A 73 11.52 -6.29 -8.95
C LEU A 73 12.70 -7.08 -8.37
N PRO A 74 13.29 -8.01 -9.15
CA PRO A 74 14.41 -8.85 -8.68
C PRO A 74 15.57 -8.05 -8.07
N GLU A 75 15.93 -6.92 -8.69
CA GLU A 75 17.01 -6.05 -8.24
C GLU A 75 16.71 -5.35 -6.91
N VAL A 76 15.43 -5.00 -6.66
CA VAL A 76 14.98 -4.40 -5.39
C VAL A 76 15.06 -5.41 -4.26
N LEU A 77 14.59 -6.63 -4.50
CA LEU A 77 14.66 -7.70 -3.51
C LEU A 77 16.12 -8.11 -3.23
N ALA A 78 16.97 -8.20 -4.27
CA ALA A 78 18.38 -8.51 -4.08
C ALA A 78 19.10 -7.43 -3.24
N LEU A 79 18.83 -6.15 -3.50
CA LEU A 79 19.36 -5.05 -2.69
C LEU A 79 18.87 -5.13 -1.24
N LYS A 80 17.60 -5.47 -1.03
CA LYS A 80 17.02 -5.67 0.30
C LYS A 80 17.73 -6.80 1.06
N GLU A 81 17.95 -7.95 0.43
CA GLU A 81 18.69 -9.06 1.02
C GLU A 81 20.10 -8.65 1.44
N GLN A 82 20.82 -7.95 0.56
CA GLN A 82 22.15 -7.45 0.85
C GLN A 82 22.15 -6.53 2.09
N ARG A 83 21.17 -5.64 2.20
CA ARG A 83 21.08 -4.69 3.31
C ARG A 83 20.59 -5.31 4.62
N LEU A 84 19.83 -6.40 4.54
CA LEU A 84 19.38 -7.14 5.71
C LEU A 84 20.52 -7.85 6.42
N GLY A 85 21.58 -8.26 5.69
CA GLY A 85 22.79 -8.84 6.29
C GLY A 85 22.52 -10.08 7.15
N GLY A 86 21.52 -10.90 6.79
CA GLY A 86 21.18 -12.13 7.51
C GLY A 86 20.27 -11.94 8.75
N VAL A 87 19.65 -10.78 8.91
CA VAL A 87 18.63 -10.57 9.96
C VAL A 87 17.46 -11.54 9.73
N ALA A 88 17.13 -12.33 10.73
CA ALA A 88 16.03 -13.30 10.67
C ALA A 88 14.65 -12.59 10.71
N PRO A 89 13.71 -12.96 9.81
CA PRO A 89 12.33 -12.49 9.89
C PRO A 89 11.58 -13.10 11.08
N ARG A 90 10.49 -12.46 11.46
CA ARG A 90 9.58 -12.90 12.55
C ARG A 90 8.34 -13.64 12.04
N CYS A 91 8.33 -13.99 10.75
CA CYS A 91 7.28 -14.75 10.08
C CYS A 91 7.92 -15.62 8.99
N ILE A 92 7.11 -16.37 8.27
CA ILE A 92 7.56 -17.05 7.05
C ILE A 92 7.57 -16.00 5.93
N ARG A 93 8.71 -15.35 5.73
CA ARG A 93 8.91 -14.37 4.66
C ARG A 93 9.21 -15.08 3.35
N VAL A 94 8.51 -14.68 2.30
CA VAL A 94 8.62 -15.27 0.96
C VAL A 94 8.88 -14.14 -0.05
N PRO A 95 10.14 -13.89 -0.45
CA PRO A 95 10.43 -12.97 -1.54
C PRO A 95 9.92 -13.53 -2.86
N VAL A 96 9.21 -12.71 -3.65
CA VAL A 96 8.63 -13.06 -4.95
C VAL A 96 9.17 -12.08 -5.99
N PRO A 97 10.30 -12.40 -6.67
CA PRO A 97 10.88 -11.52 -7.68
C PRO A 97 9.99 -11.49 -8.93
N ALA A 98 9.25 -10.41 -9.11
CA ALA A 98 8.34 -10.22 -10.23
C ALA A 98 8.08 -8.74 -10.53
N ASN A 99 7.80 -8.45 -11.82
CA ASN A 99 7.30 -7.14 -12.24
C ASN A 99 5.77 -7.17 -12.24
N LEU A 100 5.13 -6.17 -11.61
CA LEU A 100 3.67 -6.06 -11.53
C LEU A 100 2.99 -5.82 -12.90
N THR A 101 3.74 -5.43 -13.92
CA THR A 101 3.26 -5.37 -15.31
C THR A 101 3.39 -6.70 -16.06
N GLY A 102 3.96 -7.73 -15.43
CA GLY A 102 4.21 -9.05 -16.00
C GLY A 102 3.43 -10.17 -15.31
N ASN A 103 4.07 -11.34 -15.23
CA ASN A 103 3.46 -12.57 -14.70
C ASN A 103 3.61 -12.71 -13.18
N TRP A 104 3.41 -11.64 -12.41
CA TRP A 104 3.56 -11.66 -10.96
C TRP A 104 2.59 -12.63 -10.26
N VAL A 105 1.40 -12.83 -10.81
CA VAL A 105 0.39 -13.77 -10.29
C VAL A 105 0.95 -15.20 -10.29
N VAL A 106 1.49 -15.64 -11.45
CA VAL A 106 2.09 -16.99 -11.57
C VAL A 106 3.28 -17.13 -10.64
N ALA A 107 4.13 -16.11 -10.52
CA ALA A 107 5.26 -16.12 -9.60
C ALA A 107 4.79 -16.24 -8.14
N LEU A 108 3.75 -15.49 -7.74
CA LEU A 108 3.19 -15.53 -6.39
C LEU A 108 2.61 -16.91 -6.05
N GLU A 109 1.84 -17.51 -6.96
CA GLU A 109 1.26 -18.83 -6.77
C GLU A 109 2.34 -19.94 -6.71
N SER A 110 3.40 -19.83 -7.53
CA SER A 110 4.52 -20.79 -7.51
C SER A 110 5.29 -20.78 -6.18
N GLU A 111 5.29 -19.66 -5.47
CA GLU A 111 5.86 -19.54 -4.13
C GLU A 111 4.89 -19.97 -3.00
N GLY A 112 3.75 -20.57 -3.39
CA GLY A 112 2.81 -21.19 -2.49
C GLY A 112 1.79 -20.22 -1.87
N PHE A 113 1.47 -19.13 -2.56
CA PHE A 113 0.28 -18.36 -2.27
C PHE A 113 -0.97 -19.19 -2.56
N ARG A 114 -2.00 -19.04 -1.75
CA ARG A 114 -3.23 -19.84 -1.81
C ARG A 114 -4.43 -18.92 -1.95
N PRO A 115 -4.97 -18.74 -3.17
CA PRO A 115 -6.06 -17.81 -3.43
C PRO A 115 -7.38 -18.19 -2.73
N GLU A 116 -7.54 -19.45 -2.32
CA GLU A 116 -8.69 -19.94 -1.56
C GLU A 116 -8.68 -19.51 -0.08
N LEU A 117 -7.58 -18.95 0.42
CA LEU A 117 -7.48 -18.45 1.80
C LEU A 117 -7.65 -16.93 1.85
N PRO A 118 -8.34 -16.40 2.87
CA PRO A 118 -8.38 -14.96 3.10
C PRO A 118 -6.98 -14.37 3.23
N SER A 119 -6.74 -13.28 2.55
CA SER A 119 -5.43 -12.64 2.45
C SER A 119 -5.51 -11.16 2.81
N VAL A 120 -4.41 -10.61 3.30
CA VAL A 120 -4.23 -9.17 3.45
C VAL A 120 -3.29 -8.68 2.35
N TRP A 121 -3.81 -7.86 1.46
CA TRP A 121 -3.07 -7.20 0.40
C TRP A 121 -2.62 -5.82 0.84
N VAL A 122 -1.39 -5.43 0.54
CA VAL A 122 -0.85 -4.12 0.88
C VAL A 122 -0.24 -3.49 -0.35
N LEU A 123 -0.76 -2.34 -0.73
CA LEU A 123 -0.31 -1.51 -1.85
C LEU A 123 0.14 -0.15 -1.29
N GLU A 124 1.23 -0.15 -0.53
CA GLU A 124 1.73 1.03 0.16
C GLU A 124 2.75 1.80 -0.69
N GLY A 125 2.45 3.08 -0.98
CA GLY A 125 3.32 3.94 -1.78
C GLY A 125 3.50 3.41 -3.21
N LEU A 126 2.50 2.76 -3.77
CA LEU A 126 2.57 2.09 -5.07
C LEU A 126 1.69 2.75 -6.13
N LEU A 127 0.41 2.94 -5.84
CA LEU A 127 -0.59 3.30 -6.85
C LEU A 127 -0.28 4.62 -7.54
N LEU A 128 0.29 5.59 -6.84
CA LEU A 128 0.62 6.91 -7.38
C LEU A 128 1.66 6.87 -8.52
N TYR A 129 2.45 5.81 -8.64
CA TYR A 129 3.46 5.65 -9.72
C TYR A 129 2.93 4.93 -10.95
N LEU A 130 1.73 4.36 -10.88
CA LEU A 130 1.13 3.55 -11.95
C LEU A 130 0.17 4.40 -12.80
N ASP A 131 0.02 4.05 -14.07
CA ASP A 131 -1.05 4.62 -14.88
C ASP A 131 -2.40 4.04 -14.45
N GLU A 132 -3.49 4.78 -14.62
CA GLU A 132 -4.84 4.39 -14.18
C GLU A 132 -5.26 3.01 -14.70
N SER A 133 -4.94 2.70 -15.97
CA SER A 133 -5.22 1.39 -16.55
C SER A 133 -4.52 0.25 -15.83
N LEU A 134 -3.27 0.48 -15.40
CA LEU A 134 -2.51 -0.49 -14.63
C LEU A 134 -3.04 -0.62 -13.21
N VAL A 135 -3.45 0.48 -12.57
CA VAL A 135 -4.12 0.45 -11.26
C VAL A 135 -5.37 -0.44 -11.33
N LYS A 136 -6.25 -0.20 -12.30
CA LYS A 136 -7.48 -0.99 -12.49
C LYS A 136 -7.18 -2.47 -12.77
N SER A 137 -6.20 -2.75 -13.63
CA SER A 137 -5.78 -4.12 -13.92
C SER A 137 -5.21 -4.84 -12.69
N LEU A 138 -4.37 -4.15 -11.90
CA LEU A 138 -3.79 -4.70 -10.69
C LEU A 138 -4.87 -5.02 -9.64
N LEU A 139 -5.82 -4.12 -9.44
CA LEU A 139 -6.93 -4.34 -8.50
C LEU A 139 -7.83 -5.51 -8.95
N ALA A 140 -8.10 -5.64 -10.26
CA ALA A 140 -8.85 -6.79 -10.80
C ALA A 140 -8.12 -8.12 -10.59
N GLN A 141 -6.78 -8.14 -10.73
CA GLN A 141 -5.98 -9.33 -10.45
C GLN A 141 -5.98 -9.68 -8.96
N VAL A 142 -5.86 -8.67 -8.09
CA VAL A 142 -5.97 -8.86 -6.63
C VAL A 142 -7.36 -9.41 -6.27
N ASP A 143 -8.41 -8.88 -6.88
CA ASP A 143 -9.78 -9.39 -6.66
C ASP A 143 -9.89 -10.87 -7.05
N ALA A 144 -9.41 -11.25 -8.23
CA ALA A 144 -9.45 -12.64 -8.71
C ALA A 144 -8.68 -13.60 -7.79
N LEU A 145 -7.63 -13.14 -7.11
CA LEU A 145 -6.80 -13.93 -6.19
C LEU A 145 -7.30 -13.89 -4.73
N SER A 146 -8.39 -13.22 -4.46
CA SER A 146 -8.87 -12.99 -3.09
C SER A 146 -10.06 -13.87 -2.75
N ALA A 147 -9.95 -14.66 -1.71
CA ALA A 147 -11.11 -15.30 -1.08
C ALA A 147 -11.96 -14.28 -0.32
N ALA A 148 -13.22 -14.64 -0.04
CA ALA A 148 -14.08 -13.89 0.87
C ALA A 148 -13.40 -13.67 2.24
N GLY A 149 -13.56 -12.48 2.81
CA GLY A 149 -12.88 -12.06 4.03
C GLY A 149 -11.44 -11.56 3.81
N SER A 150 -10.95 -11.52 2.57
CA SER A 150 -9.69 -10.84 2.25
C SER A 150 -9.82 -9.33 2.45
N THR A 151 -8.73 -8.70 2.85
CA THR A 151 -8.62 -7.25 3.05
C THR A 151 -7.56 -6.67 2.12
N LEU A 152 -7.79 -5.49 1.59
CA LEU A 152 -6.80 -4.71 0.86
C LEU A 152 -6.57 -3.39 1.59
N LEU A 153 -5.30 -3.06 1.78
CA LEU A 153 -4.82 -1.82 2.36
C LEU A 153 -4.02 -1.05 1.31
N ALA A 154 -4.39 0.20 1.05
CA ALA A 154 -3.68 1.05 0.11
C ALA A 154 -3.60 2.49 0.61
N ASP A 155 -2.65 3.26 0.11
CA ASP A 155 -2.69 4.70 0.18
C ASP A 155 -2.90 5.29 -1.22
N VAL A 156 -3.72 6.33 -1.29
CA VAL A 156 -4.10 7.01 -2.53
C VAL A 156 -3.96 8.51 -2.32
N ILE A 157 -3.30 9.20 -3.23
CA ILE A 157 -3.26 10.66 -3.23
C ILE A 157 -4.49 11.22 -3.96
N GLY A 158 -4.98 12.37 -3.51
CA GLY A 158 -6.06 13.07 -4.19
C GLY A 158 -5.60 13.64 -5.54
N TRP A 159 -6.56 13.78 -6.46
CA TRP A 159 -6.31 14.31 -7.80
C TRP A 159 -5.60 15.66 -7.79
N THR A 160 -6.00 16.55 -6.87
CA THR A 160 -5.39 17.89 -6.72
C THR A 160 -3.88 17.81 -6.49
N MET A 161 -3.38 16.80 -5.80
CA MET A 161 -1.94 16.66 -5.53
C MET A 161 -1.11 16.41 -6.79
N LEU A 162 -1.69 15.90 -7.87
CA LEU A 162 -0.99 15.68 -9.15
C LEU A 162 -0.71 16.99 -9.91
N TRP A 163 -1.53 18.03 -9.68
CA TRP A 163 -1.53 19.23 -10.49
C TRP A 163 -1.30 20.53 -9.72
N MET A 164 -1.17 20.44 -8.40
CA MET A 164 -0.98 21.61 -7.56
C MET A 164 0.36 22.29 -7.85
N PRO A 165 0.37 23.58 -8.30
CA PRO A 165 1.62 24.27 -8.67
C PRO A 165 2.65 24.32 -7.54
N GLN A 166 2.19 24.36 -6.30
CA GLN A 166 3.04 24.41 -5.12
C GLN A 166 3.83 23.09 -4.91
N LEU A 167 3.37 21.98 -5.47
CA LEU A 167 4.07 20.69 -5.46
C LEU A 167 5.00 20.48 -6.65
N GLN A 168 5.06 21.44 -7.58
CA GLN A 168 5.90 21.31 -8.79
C GLN A 168 7.36 20.96 -8.48
N PRO A 169 8.03 21.57 -7.48
CA PRO A 169 9.40 21.19 -7.14
C PRO A 169 9.55 19.73 -6.72
N LEU A 170 8.55 19.19 -5.99
CA LEU A 170 8.52 17.79 -5.61
C LEU A 170 8.25 16.89 -6.81
N HIS A 171 7.32 17.26 -7.70
CA HIS A 171 7.05 16.51 -8.93
C HIS A 171 8.28 16.44 -9.85
N ASP A 172 9.00 17.55 -10.00
CA ASP A 172 10.22 17.58 -10.79
C ASP A 172 11.29 16.68 -10.18
N PHE A 173 11.47 16.75 -8.87
CA PHE A 173 12.41 15.91 -8.15
C PHE A 173 12.13 14.40 -8.31
N VAL A 174 10.89 13.96 -8.08
CA VAL A 174 10.56 12.52 -8.22
C VAL A 174 10.60 12.06 -9.67
N ARG A 175 10.30 12.95 -10.63
CA ARG A 175 10.43 12.66 -12.07
C ARG A 175 11.88 12.47 -12.48
N GLU A 176 12.82 13.27 -11.98
CA GLU A 176 14.25 13.13 -12.22
C GLU A 176 14.78 11.81 -11.64
N LEU A 177 14.20 11.33 -10.54
CA LEU A 177 14.49 10.01 -9.97
C LEU A 177 13.84 8.85 -10.74
N GLY A 178 13.11 9.12 -11.83
CA GLY A 178 12.42 8.10 -12.63
C GLY A 178 11.13 7.57 -12.01
N ALA A 179 10.59 8.24 -10.98
CA ALA A 179 9.38 7.85 -10.26
C ALA A 179 8.28 8.96 -10.29
N PRO A 180 7.84 9.41 -11.49
CA PRO A 180 6.82 10.45 -11.60
C PRO A 180 5.49 9.98 -11.02
N TRP A 181 4.78 10.88 -10.34
CA TRP A 181 3.40 10.61 -9.92
C TRP A 181 2.47 10.66 -11.14
N ARG A 182 1.62 9.65 -11.28
CA ARG A 182 0.77 9.44 -12.46
C ARG A 182 -0.70 9.27 -12.11
N PHE A 183 -0.99 8.75 -10.91
CA PHE A 183 -2.33 8.41 -10.49
C PHE A 183 -2.68 9.04 -9.14
N GLY A 184 -3.92 9.53 -9.05
CA GLY A 184 -4.56 10.01 -7.85
C GLY A 184 -6.05 10.18 -8.10
N THR A 185 -6.87 10.08 -7.06
CA THR A 185 -8.32 10.29 -7.12
C THR A 185 -8.83 10.86 -5.81
N ASP A 186 -9.86 11.71 -5.89
CA ASP A 186 -10.56 12.23 -4.72
C ASP A 186 -11.68 11.28 -4.25
N GLU A 187 -12.00 10.25 -5.05
CA GLU A 187 -13.01 9.23 -4.78
C GLU A 187 -12.38 7.81 -4.84
N PRO A 188 -11.51 7.47 -3.88
CA PRO A 188 -10.82 6.17 -3.88
C PRO A 188 -11.78 4.97 -3.74
N GLU A 189 -12.98 5.16 -3.22
CA GLU A 189 -14.01 4.12 -3.12
C GLU A 189 -14.42 3.61 -4.51
N GLU A 190 -14.50 4.50 -5.51
CA GLU A 190 -14.89 4.15 -6.88
C GLU A 190 -13.95 3.16 -7.57
N LEU A 191 -12.72 3.00 -7.06
CA LEU A 191 -11.79 1.99 -7.56
C LEU A 191 -12.24 0.56 -7.26
N PHE A 192 -13.01 0.37 -6.21
CA PHE A 192 -13.38 -0.93 -5.68
C PHE A 192 -14.86 -1.28 -5.90
N GLU A 193 -15.70 -0.28 -6.15
CA GLU A 193 -17.14 -0.49 -6.43
C GLU A 193 -17.39 -1.52 -7.54
N PRO A 194 -16.68 -1.47 -8.70
CA PRO A 194 -16.88 -2.46 -9.76
C PRO A 194 -16.48 -3.89 -9.35
N LEU A 195 -15.67 -4.03 -8.29
CA LEU A 195 -15.21 -5.30 -7.77
C LEU A 195 -16.10 -5.82 -6.63
N GLY A 196 -17.06 -5.00 -6.17
CA GLY A 196 -17.99 -5.37 -5.10
C GLY A 196 -17.37 -5.46 -3.72
N TRP A 197 -16.25 -4.79 -3.47
CA TRP A 197 -15.63 -4.72 -2.15
C TRP A 197 -16.28 -3.65 -1.29
N GLU A 198 -16.35 -3.91 0.01
CA GLU A 198 -16.75 -2.91 1.01
C GLU A 198 -15.54 -2.04 1.34
N VAL A 199 -15.65 -0.72 1.13
CA VAL A 199 -14.52 0.20 1.18
C VAL A 199 -14.71 1.27 2.23
N THR A 200 -13.66 1.56 2.97
CA THR A 200 -13.56 2.74 3.83
C THR A 200 -12.30 3.51 3.45
N ALA A 201 -12.46 4.74 3.00
CA ALA A 201 -11.37 5.66 2.75
C ALA A 201 -11.27 6.68 3.90
N TYR A 202 -10.15 6.67 4.58
CA TYR A 202 -9.84 7.57 5.68
C TYR A 202 -9.00 8.73 5.17
N ASP A 203 -9.47 9.98 5.33
CA ASP A 203 -8.62 11.14 5.07
C ASP A 203 -7.44 11.14 6.05
N LEU A 204 -6.24 11.23 5.52
CA LEU A 204 -5.02 11.14 6.32
C LEU A 204 -4.92 12.26 7.37
N GLY A 205 -5.39 13.47 7.04
CA GLY A 205 -5.44 14.59 7.99
C GLY A 205 -6.31 14.27 9.19
N THR A 206 -7.46 13.61 8.98
CA THR A 206 -8.35 13.14 10.05
C THR A 206 -7.65 12.10 10.93
N VAL A 207 -7.07 11.07 10.33
CA VAL A 207 -6.36 10.01 11.06
C VAL A 207 -5.17 10.58 11.85
N ALA A 208 -4.45 11.52 11.26
CA ALA A 208 -3.32 12.19 11.92
C ALA A 208 -3.77 13.07 13.08
N ALA A 209 -4.91 13.77 12.95
CA ALA A 209 -5.48 14.59 14.00
C ALA A 209 -5.94 13.74 15.20
N GLU A 210 -6.64 12.64 14.95
CA GLU A 210 -7.06 11.68 15.98
C GLU A 210 -5.85 11.07 16.72
N ALA A 211 -4.73 10.89 16.01
CA ALA A 211 -3.47 10.44 16.59
C ALA A 211 -2.68 11.57 17.32
N GLY A 212 -3.21 12.79 17.39
CA GLY A 212 -2.52 13.96 17.98
C GLY A 212 -1.27 14.40 17.21
N ARG A 213 -1.22 14.10 15.89
CA ARG A 213 -0.05 14.32 15.01
C ARG A 213 -0.33 15.33 13.88
N TRP A 214 -1.45 16.05 13.94
CA TRP A 214 -1.84 17.03 12.93
C TRP A 214 -1.97 18.42 13.55
N ALA A 215 -1.22 19.37 13.04
CA ALA A 215 -1.15 20.72 13.59
C ALA A 215 -2.10 21.72 12.92
N TRP A 216 -2.79 21.32 11.86
CA TRP A 216 -3.64 22.18 11.04
C TRP A 216 -5.13 21.81 11.20
N PRO A 217 -6.06 22.70 10.84
CA PRO A 217 -7.47 22.34 10.73
C PRO A 217 -7.67 21.19 9.73
N VAL A 218 -8.48 20.20 10.10
CA VAL A 218 -8.90 19.17 9.18
C VAL A 218 -9.98 19.76 8.26
N VAL A 219 -9.71 19.80 6.96
CA VAL A 219 -10.65 20.32 5.98
C VAL A 219 -11.63 19.23 5.57
N PRO A 220 -12.96 19.44 5.73
CA PRO A 220 -13.95 18.45 5.33
C PRO A 220 -13.80 17.99 3.87
N ARG A 221 -14.02 16.71 3.60
CA ARG A 221 -13.84 16.13 2.26
C ARG A 221 -14.73 16.77 1.19
N VAL A 222 -15.88 17.32 1.60
CA VAL A 222 -16.79 18.01 0.69
C VAL A 222 -16.23 19.33 0.11
N ILE A 223 -15.13 19.87 0.67
CA ILE A 223 -14.49 21.07 0.14
C ILE A 223 -13.58 20.66 -1.01
N PRO A 224 -13.90 21.03 -2.29
CA PRO A 224 -13.12 20.62 -3.43
C PRO A 224 -11.78 21.35 -3.54
N GLY A 225 -10.85 20.80 -4.33
CA GLY A 225 -9.59 21.48 -4.67
C GLY A 225 -8.56 21.51 -3.53
N MET A 226 -8.79 20.78 -2.45
CA MET A 226 -7.83 20.65 -1.35
C MET A 226 -6.89 19.47 -1.58
N PRO A 227 -5.59 19.62 -1.30
CA PRO A 227 -4.66 18.49 -1.36
C PRO A 227 -5.03 17.46 -0.29
N ARG A 228 -5.19 16.21 -0.72
CA ARG A 228 -5.60 15.10 0.16
C ARG A 228 -4.73 13.88 -0.05
N SER A 229 -4.71 13.04 0.95
CA SER A 229 -4.22 11.67 0.87
C SER A 229 -5.18 10.79 1.66
N PHE A 230 -5.45 9.63 1.12
CA PHE A 230 -6.37 8.67 1.71
C PHE A 230 -5.62 7.40 2.11
N LEU A 231 -6.02 6.85 3.26
CA LEU A 231 -5.69 5.49 3.66
C LEU A 231 -6.93 4.65 3.43
N VAL A 232 -6.81 3.62 2.60
CA VAL A 232 -7.93 2.79 2.16
C VAL A 232 -7.86 1.43 2.85
N GLU A 233 -8.99 1.00 3.40
CA GLU A 233 -9.23 -0.36 3.85
C GLU A 233 -10.44 -0.88 3.07
N ALA A 234 -10.22 -1.87 2.21
CA ALA A 234 -11.26 -2.52 1.45
C ALA A 234 -11.37 -3.99 1.88
N MET A 235 -12.58 -4.50 2.06
CA MET A 235 -12.85 -5.88 2.47
C MET A 235 -13.69 -6.59 1.42
N LYS A 236 -13.24 -7.77 1.00
CA LYS A 236 -14.02 -8.63 0.10
C LYS A 236 -15.12 -9.32 0.90
N PRO A 237 -16.41 -9.01 0.65
CA PRO A 237 -17.50 -9.59 1.42
C PRO A 237 -17.57 -11.10 1.25
N ALA A 238 -18.06 -11.80 2.26
CA ALA A 238 -18.52 -13.17 2.08
C ALA A 238 -19.63 -13.15 1.03
N GLY A 239 -19.47 -13.88 -0.08
CA GLY A 239 -20.50 -13.95 -1.12
C GLY A 239 -21.85 -14.20 -0.44
N ARG A 240 -22.89 -13.46 -0.83
CA ARG A 240 -24.25 -13.76 -0.38
C ARG A 240 -24.47 -15.23 -0.72
N ARG A 241 -24.60 -16.10 0.29
CA ARG A 241 -25.20 -17.41 0.07
C ARG A 241 -26.57 -17.10 -0.51
N ALA A 242 -26.83 -17.60 -1.72
CA ALA A 242 -28.16 -17.59 -2.28
C ALA A 242 -29.09 -18.31 -1.27
N PHE A 243 -29.84 -17.54 -0.49
CA PHE A 243 -30.86 -18.03 0.42
C PHE A 243 -32.15 -18.32 -0.36
N GLU A 244 -32.05 -18.74 -1.62
CA GLU A 244 -33.20 -18.97 -2.50
C GLU A 244 -33.56 -20.45 -2.76
N ASP A 245 -32.79 -21.44 -2.21
CA ASP A 245 -33.10 -22.86 -2.47
C ASP A 245 -33.58 -23.66 -1.25
N VAL A 246 -34.29 -23.05 -0.28
CA VAL A 246 -34.86 -23.79 0.86
C VAL A 246 -36.36 -23.51 1.06
N LEU A 247 -37.08 -23.08 0.03
CA LEU A 247 -38.56 -23.00 0.06
C LEU A 247 -39.15 -23.56 -1.25
N GLU A 248 -38.93 -24.85 -1.50
CA GLU A 248 -39.82 -25.72 -2.27
C GLU A 248 -40.00 -27.05 -1.55
#